data_103fc3f32b847fd534a1509a7b0c531f
#
_entry.id   103fc3f32b847fd534a1509a7b0c531f
#
_cell.length_a   1.000
_cell.length_b   1.000
_cell.length_c   1.000
_cell.angle_alpha   90.00
_cell.angle_beta   90.00
_cell.angle_gamma   90.00
#
_symmetry.space_group_name_H-M   'P 1'
#
loop_
_entity.id
_entity.type
_entity.pdbx_description
1 polymer ?
#
loop_
_entity_poly.entity_id
_entity_poly.type
_entity_poly.pdbx_seq_one_letter_code
_entity_poly.pdbx_strand_id
1 'polypeptide(L)'
;MSYDTERSKERLRRFETPIGNFIGRYRKQRPTFILFPGGMGSQLTRATEPFHHDLRRFDYATVWLDWTILDDAANQMQMHGDEDSDENIIISDGALSLFGFTPYDRFLAWCDEHHINWFVFGWDWRRRLECTVAFFSRNFLPTFRKRVMDASGGEILYVT
;
A
#
# COMPACT_ATOMS: atom_id res chain seq x y z
N MET A 1 -14.36 -19.87 -2.17
CA MET A 1 -13.07 -19.48 -1.58
C MET A 1 -13.35 -18.53 -0.43
N SER A 2 -13.19 -19.01 0.80
CA SER A 2 -13.26 -18.17 1.99
C SER A 2 -11.93 -17.41 2.06
N TYR A 3 -11.90 -16.15 1.64
CA TYR A 3 -10.77 -15.28 1.94
C TYR A 3 -10.67 -15.20 3.46
N ASP A 4 -9.53 -15.59 3.97
CA ASP A 4 -9.27 -15.58 5.40
C ASP A 4 -9.45 -14.15 5.94
N THR A 5 -10.52 -13.99 6.73
CA THR A 5 -10.95 -12.69 7.24
C THR A 5 -9.86 -12.04 8.11
N GLU A 6 -9.06 -12.84 8.82
CA GLU A 6 -8.01 -12.34 9.70
C GLU A 6 -6.81 -11.79 8.89
N ARG A 7 -6.41 -12.49 7.81
CA ARG A 7 -5.35 -11.98 6.91
C ARG A 7 -5.77 -10.71 6.20
N SER A 8 -7.02 -10.62 5.79
CA SER A 8 -7.54 -9.38 5.19
C SER A 8 -7.54 -8.23 6.17
N LYS A 9 -7.85 -8.46 7.44
CA LYS A 9 -7.76 -7.46 8.51
C LYS A 9 -6.32 -7.02 8.73
N GLU A 10 -5.38 -7.97 8.76
CA GLU A 10 -3.97 -7.67 8.94
C GLU A 10 -3.42 -6.84 7.77
N ARG A 11 -3.79 -7.19 6.54
CA ARG A 11 -3.45 -6.36 5.37
C ARG A 11 -4.04 -4.95 5.47
N LEU A 12 -5.26 -4.79 5.97
CA LEU A 12 -5.88 -3.48 6.16
C LEU A 12 -5.15 -2.62 7.20
N ARG A 13 -4.67 -3.22 8.29
CA ARG A 13 -3.92 -2.50 9.34
C ARG A 13 -2.73 -1.74 8.78
N ARG A 14 -2.09 -2.26 7.73
CA ARG A 14 -0.94 -1.63 7.07
C ARG A 14 -1.28 -0.32 6.38
N PHE A 15 -2.54 -0.17 5.99
CA PHE A 15 -3.03 1.07 5.40
C PHE A 15 -3.50 2.09 6.44
N GLU A 16 -3.48 1.79 7.73
CA GLU A 16 -3.96 2.72 8.76
C GLU A 16 -3.20 4.03 8.77
N THR A 17 -1.87 3.97 8.78
CA THR A 17 -1.02 5.18 8.73
C THR A 17 -1.15 5.91 7.39
N PRO A 18 -1.02 5.26 6.22
CA PRO A 18 -1.25 5.91 4.94
C PRO A 18 -2.63 6.56 4.81
N ILE A 19 -3.69 5.90 5.26
CA ILE A 19 -5.06 6.48 5.27
C ILE A 19 -5.14 7.67 6.23
N GLY A 20 -4.54 7.57 7.41
CA GLY A 20 -4.48 8.69 8.37
C GLY A 20 -3.78 9.91 7.78
N ASN A 21 -2.64 9.72 7.13
CA ASN A 21 -1.90 10.78 6.44
C ASN A 21 -2.73 11.38 5.30
N PHE A 22 -3.43 10.55 4.54
CA PHE A 22 -4.34 11.04 3.50
C PHE A 22 -5.46 11.90 4.09
N ILE A 23 -6.12 11.45 5.15
CA ILE A 23 -7.20 12.20 5.82
C ILE A 23 -6.69 13.56 6.29
N GLY A 24 -5.48 13.64 6.84
CA GLY A 24 -4.88 14.90 7.30
C GLY A 24 -4.70 15.96 6.20
N ARG A 25 -4.50 15.53 4.95
CA ARG A 25 -4.36 16.42 3.78
C ARG A 25 -5.58 16.48 2.88
N TYR A 26 -6.60 15.65 3.13
CA TYR A 26 -7.81 15.59 2.32
C TYR A 26 -8.52 16.95 2.27
N ARG A 27 -8.90 17.33 1.07
CA ARG A 27 -9.69 18.56 0.83
C ARG A 27 -11.03 18.17 0.25
N LYS A 28 -12.09 18.61 0.90
CA LYS A 28 -13.48 18.38 0.48
C LYS A 28 -13.73 18.94 -0.93
N GLN A 29 -14.73 18.39 -1.59
CA GLN A 29 -15.18 18.81 -2.94
C GLN A 29 -14.11 18.66 -4.04
N ARG A 30 -13.01 18.00 -3.77
CA ARG A 30 -11.99 17.69 -4.77
C ARG A 30 -12.06 16.21 -5.16
N PRO A 31 -11.89 15.88 -6.45
CA PRO A 31 -11.78 14.49 -6.85
C PRO A 31 -10.59 13.82 -6.16
N THR A 32 -10.69 12.53 -5.96
CA THR A 32 -9.61 11.73 -5.37
C THR A 32 -9.16 10.67 -6.35
N PHE A 33 -7.87 10.70 -6.71
CA PHE A 33 -7.24 9.66 -7.50
C PHE A 33 -6.59 8.64 -6.58
N ILE A 34 -6.79 7.37 -6.88
CA ILE A 34 -6.02 6.29 -6.27
C ILE A 34 -5.04 5.78 -7.32
N LEU A 35 -3.76 6.07 -7.10
CA LEU A 35 -2.68 5.62 -7.97
C LEU A 35 -2.27 4.19 -7.59
N PHE A 36 -2.32 3.29 -8.56
CA PHE A 36 -1.70 1.98 -8.48
C PHE A 36 -0.34 2.07 -9.17
N PRO A 37 0.76 1.96 -8.44
CA PRO A 37 2.07 1.85 -9.07
C PRO A 37 2.11 0.68 -10.03
N GLY A 38 2.80 0.83 -11.14
CA GLY A 38 3.00 -0.25 -12.12
C GLY A 38 3.68 -1.48 -11.53
N GLY A 39 3.76 -2.55 -12.28
CA GLY A 39 4.55 -3.71 -11.90
C GLY A 39 5.97 -3.26 -11.55
N MET A 40 6.51 -3.75 -10.43
CA MET A 40 7.79 -3.33 -9.84
C MET A 40 7.83 -1.85 -9.36
N GLY A 41 6.75 -1.10 -9.47
CA GLY A 41 6.67 0.30 -9.07
C GLY A 41 6.28 0.54 -7.61
N SER A 42 5.97 -0.51 -6.87
CA SER A 42 5.77 -0.45 -5.42
C SER A 42 7.04 -0.84 -4.68
N GLN A 43 7.37 -0.11 -3.62
CA GLN A 43 8.41 -0.51 -2.70
C GLN A 43 7.97 -1.73 -1.91
N LEU A 44 8.83 -2.74 -1.81
CA LEU A 44 8.58 -3.93 -1.01
C LEU A 44 9.52 -3.94 0.18
N THR A 45 8.96 -4.16 1.35
CA THR A 45 9.70 -4.24 2.60
C THR A 45 9.40 -5.56 3.29
N ARG A 46 10.38 -6.10 4.02
CA ARG A 46 10.25 -7.32 4.81
C ARG A 46 10.12 -6.95 6.28
N ALA A 47 9.15 -7.55 6.98
CA ALA A 47 9.12 -7.49 8.43
C ALA A 47 10.26 -8.35 8.98
N THR A 48 11.17 -7.75 9.75
CA THR A 48 12.39 -8.42 10.25
C THR A 48 12.17 -9.22 11.53
N GLU A 49 11.00 -9.09 12.16
CA GLU A 49 10.68 -9.81 13.41
C GLU A 49 9.34 -10.53 13.34
N PRO A 50 9.20 -11.70 13.96
CA PRO A 50 7.91 -12.34 14.10
C PRO A 50 7.00 -11.47 14.96
N PHE A 51 5.78 -11.33 14.51
CA PHE A 51 4.67 -10.59 15.11
C PHE A 51 4.69 -10.47 16.64
N HIS A 52 5.39 -9.51 17.18
CA HIS A 52 5.11 -9.01 18.50
C HIS A 52 4.06 -7.91 18.42
N HIS A 53 3.08 -7.95 19.33
CA HIS A 53 1.88 -7.12 19.36
C HIS A 53 2.09 -5.58 19.42
N ASP A 54 3.32 -5.11 19.33
CA ASP A 54 3.63 -3.68 19.34
C ASP A 54 4.02 -3.20 17.94
N LEU A 55 3.01 -2.82 17.16
CA LEU A 55 3.12 -2.29 15.80
C LEU A 55 3.92 -0.98 15.67
N ARG A 56 4.50 -0.47 16.77
CA ARG A 56 5.22 0.81 16.78
C ARG A 56 6.74 0.68 16.57
N ARG A 57 7.26 -0.54 16.47
CA ARG A 57 8.71 -0.83 16.32
C ARG A 57 8.96 -1.92 15.30
N PHE A 58 8.66 -1.66 14.03
CA PHE A 58 9.13 -2.51 12.96
C PHE A 58 10.33 -1.86 12.30
N ASP A 59 11.48 -2.46 12.42
CA ASP A 59 12.58 -2.23 11.50
C ASP A 59 12.23 -2.96 10.21
N TYR A 60 11.77 -2.23 9.21
CA TYR A 60 11.49 -2.75 7.89
C TYR A 60 12.75 -2.70 7.05
N ALA A 61 13.23 -3.85 6.63
CA ALA A 61 14.28 -3.89 5.62
C ALA A 61 13.64 -3.77 4.24
N THR A 62 14.04 -2.78 3.47
CA THR A 62 13.66 -2.65 2.06
C THR A 62 14.22 -3.86 1.30
N VAL A 63 13.36 -4.58 0.61
CA VAL A 63 13.74 -5.73 -0.22
C VAL A 63 13.79 -5.34 -1.70
N TRP A 64 12.91 -4.45 -2.12
CA TRP A 64 12.85 -3.92 -3.47
C TRP A 64 12.77 -2.39 -3.42
N LEU A 65 13.66 -1.64 -3.91
CA LEU A 65 14.93 -1.93 -4.58
C LEU A 65 16.07 -1.58 -3.60
N ASP A 66 16.75 -2.55 -3.05
CA ASP A 66 17.96 -2.31 -2.28
C ASP A 66 19.18 -2.70 -3.13
N TRP A 67 19.99 -1.72 -3.48
CA TRP A 67 21.19 -1.91 -4.30
C TRP A 67 22.29 -2.69 -3.58
N THR A 68 22.24 -2.73 -2.25
CA THR A 68 23.26 -3.42 -1.42
C THR A 68 23.06 -4.93 -1.38
N ILE A 69 21.87 -5.42 -1.76
CA ILE A 69 21.47 -6.84 -1.70
C ILE A 69 21.07 -7.41 -3.07
N LEU A 70 21.53 -6.79 -4.17
CA LEU A 70 21.16 -7.25 -5.52
C LEU A 70 21.50 -8.72 -5.78
N ASP A 71 22.58 -9.23 -5.21
CA ASP A 71 22.98 -10.64 -5.37
C ASP A 71 22.04 -11.62 -4.64
N ASP A 72 21.35 -11.19 -3.58
CA ASP A 72 20.43 -12.00 -2.80
C ASP A 72 18.96 -11.58 -2.97
N ALA A 73 18.70 -10.45 -3.62
CA ALA A 73 17.35 -9.92 -3.80
C ALA A 73 16.42 -10.91 -4.53
N ALA A 74 16.94 -11.66 -5.49
CA ALA A 74 16.17 -12.69 -6.19
C ALA A 74 15.69 -13.79 -5.24
N ASN A 75 16.53 -14.24 -4.31
CA ASN A 75 16.18 -15.24 -3.31
C ASN A 75 15.20 -14.68 -2.27
N GLN A 76 15.42 -13.44 -1.83
CA GLN A 76 14.55 -12.78 -0.86
C GLN A 76 13.17 -12.43 -1.43
N MET A 77 13.09 -12.19 -2.75
CA MET A 77 11.82 -11.92 -3.44
C MET A 77 11.09 -13.18 -3.88
N GLN A 78 11.68 -14.36 -3.75
CA GLN A 78 11.03 -15.61 -4.08
C GLN A 78 9.80 -15.81 -3.18
N MET A 79 8.66 -16.09 -3.79
CA MET A 79 7.47 -16.53 -3.06
C MET A 79 7.61 -18.01 -2.76
N HIS A 80 7.57 -18.38 -1.50
CA HIS A 80 7.58 -19.76 -1.05
C HIS A 80 6.14 -20.21 -0.78
N GLY A 81 5.64 -21.13 -1.60
CA GLY A 81 4.30 -21.70 -1.44
C GLY A 81 3.19 -20.88 -2.11
N ASP A 82 1.98 -21.10 -1.63
CA ASP A 82 0.79 -20.36 -2.09
C ASP A 82 0.92 -18.88 -1.73
N GLU A 83 0.32 -18.01 -2.55
CA GLU A 83 0.29 -16.56 -2.32
C GLU A 83 -0.19 -16.18 -0.91
N ASP A 84 -0.98 -17.07 -0.28
CA ASP A 84 -1.52 -16.86 1.06
C ASP A 84 -0.67 -17.50 2.17
N SER A 85 0.30 -18.35 1.83
CA SER A 85 1.18 -19.05 2.78
C SER A 85 2.62 -18.54 2.80
N ASP A 86 2.92 -17.43 2.11
CA ASP A 86 4.25 -16.84 2.09
C ASP A 86 4.67 -16.46 3.52
N GLU A 87 5.54 -17.28 4.13
CA GLU A 87 6.08 -17.07 5.47
C GLU A 87 6.96 -15.82 5.55
N ASN A 88 7.51 -15.41 4.40
CA ASN A 88 8.20 -14.15 4.27
C ASN A 88 7.18 -13.04 4.07
N ILE A 89 6.77 -12.39 5.14
CA ILE A 89 5.81 -11.29 5.07
C ILE A 89 6.48 -10.09 4.41
N ILE A 90 6.44 -10.09 3.09
CA ILE A 90 6.80 -8.92 2.30
C ILE A 90 5.54 -8.09 2.09
N ILE A 91 5.66 -6.83 2.39
CA ILE A 91 4.57 -5.86 2.28
C ILE A 91 4.95 -4.77 1.30
N SER A 92 3.95 -4.17 0.68
CA SER A 92 4.18 -2.95 -0.07
C SER A 92 4.10 -1.74 0.87
N ASP A 93 5.12 -0.89 0.80
CA ASP A 93 5.23 0.37 1.56
C ASP A 93 5.04 1.59 0.63
N GLY A 94 4.05 1.52 -0.25
CA GLY A 94 3.72 2.60 -1.15
C GLY A 94 4.46 2.56 -2.49
N ALA A 95 4.68 3.73 -3.09
CA ALA A 95 5.42 3.85 -4.34
C ALA A 95 6.92 3.63 -4.14
N LEU A 96 7.56 3.01 -5.13
CA LEU A 96 9.00 2.87 -5.15
C LEU A 96 9.68 4.25 -5.03
N SER A 97 10.57 4.38 -4.07
CA SER A 97 11.40 5.57 -3.86
C SER A 97 12.87 5.21 -4.01
N LEU A 98 13.55 5.90 -4.91
CA LEU A 98 14.99 5.77 -5.15
C LEU A 98 15.67 7.07 -4.76
N PHE A 99 16.55 7.03 -3.74
CA PHE A 99 17.27 8.22 -3.26
C PHE A 99 16.36 9.41 -2.89
N GLY A 100 15.15 9.11 -2.37
CA GLY A 100 14.17 10.13 -2.03
C GLY A 100 13.37 10.68 -3.21
N PHE A 101 13.51 10.08 -4.39
CA PHE A 101 12.78 10.43 -5.60
C PHE A 101 11.91 9.24 -6.06
N THR A 102 10.63 9.49 -6.37
CA THR A 102 9.76 8.49 -6.94
C THR A 102 9.45 8.79 -8.41
N PRO A 103 9.34 7.77 -9.29
CA PRO A 103 8.90 7.97 -10.68
C PRO A 103 7.56 8.70 -10.81
N TYR A 104 6.77 8.72 -9.75
CA TYR A 104 5.43 9.31 -9.72
C TYR A 104 5.40 10.76 -9.21
N ASP A 105 6.52 11.32 -8.74
CA ASP A 105 6.57 12.67 -8.14
C ASP A 105 5.96 13.75 -9.02
N ARG A 106 6.26 13.72 -10.32
CA ARG A 106 5.69 14.69 -11.27
C ARG A 106 4.18 14.60 -11.37
N PHE A 107 3.64 13.37 -11.38
CA PHE A 107 2.20 13.16 -11.43
C PHE A 107 1.54 13.60 -10.12
N LEU A 108 2.13 13.27 -8.99
CA LEU A 108 1.60 13.66 -7.68
C LEU A 108 1.65 15.19 -7.49
N ALA A 109 2.74 15.85 -7.92
CA ALA A 109 2.84 17.30 -7.94
C ALA A 109 1.78 17.94 -8.85
N TRP A 110 1.57 17.34 -10.03
CA TRP A 110 0.49 17.77 -10.93
C TRP A 110 -0.89 17.65 -10.27
N CYS A 111 -1.16 16.57 -9.53
CA CYS A 111 -2.40 16.44 -8.76
C CYS A 111 -2.57 17.58 -7.74
N ASP A 112 -1.50 17.92 -7.03
CA ASP A 112 -1.53 19.01 -6.04
C ASP A 112 -1.80 20.36 -6.71
N GLU A 113 -1.16 20.66 -7.84
CA GLU A 113 -1.36 21.88 -8.63
C GLU A 113 -2.79 22.00 -9.17
N HIS A 114 -3.42 20.87 -9.55
CA HIS A 114 -4.78 20.82 -10.09
C HIS A 114 -5.85 20.58 -9.03
N HIS A 115 -5.48 20.71 -7.77
CA HIS A 115 -6.40 20.55 -6.65
C HIS A 115 -7.09 19.17 -6.61
N ILE A 116 -6.37 18.12 -6.91
CA ILE A 116 -6.81 16.73 -6.86
C ILE A 116 -6.27 16.07 -5.60
N ASN A 117 -7.13 15.44 -4.80
CA ASN A 117 -6.66 14.57 -3.75
C ASN A 117 -6.06 13.30 -4.36
N TRP A 118 -4.99 12.77 -3.78
CA TRP A 118 -4.40 11.55 -4.30
C TRP A 118 -4.00 10.61 -3.16
N PHE A 119 -4.09 9.32 -3.45
CA PHE A 119 -3.66 8.25 -2.57
C PHE A 119 -2.86 7.24 -3.38
N VAL A 120 -1.73 6.78 -2.87
CA VAL A 120 -0.94 5.73 -3.51
C VAL A 120 -1.28 4.40 -2.85
N PHE A 121 -1.89 3.50 -3.61
CA PHE A 121 -2.15 2.14 -3.19
C PHE A 121 -0.98 1.25 -3.59
N GLY A 122 0.00 1.11 -2.69
CA GLY A 122 1.09 0.16 -2.88
C GLY A 122 0.58 -1.27 -2.84
N TRP A 123 1.11 -2.12 -3.72
CA TRP A 123 0.71 -3.51 -3.79
C TRP A 123 1.90 -4.43 -4.04
N ASP A 124 1.81 -5.65 -3.57
CA ASP A 124 2.83 -6.66 -3.81
C ASP A 124 2.68 -7.20 -5.24
N TRP A 125 3.46 -6.65 -6.15
CA TRP A 125 3.41 -6.94 -7.58
C TRP A 125 3.89 -8.37 -7.94
N ARG A 126 4.44 -9.11 -6.99
CA ARG A 126 4.75 -10.54 -7.14
C ARG A 126 3.49 -11.39 -7.10
N ARG A 127 2.43 -10.89 -6.47
CA ARG A 127 1.15 -11.58 -6.31
C ARG A 127 0.31 -11.47 -7.58
N ARG A 128 -0.57 -12.44 -7.75
CA ARG A 128 -1.53 -12.40 -8.86
C ARG A 128 -2.40 -11.15 -8.76
N LEU A 129 -2.59 -10.51 -9.92
CA LEU A 129 -3.35 -9.26 -10.00
C LEU A 129 -4.80 -9.43 -9.49
N GLU A 130 -5.41 -10.58 -9.75
CA GLU A 130 -6.78 -10.87 -9.31
C GLU A 130 -6.91 -10.84 -7.79
N CYS A 131 -5.89 -11.32 -7.07
CA CYS A 131 -5.87 -11.27 -5.60
C CYS A 131 -5.76 -9.83 -5.09
N THR A 132 -4.93 -9.02 -5.74
CA THR A 132 -4.80 -7.60 -5.44
C THR A 132 -6.10 -6.84 -5.70
N VAL A 133 -6.73 -7.06 -6.86
CA VAL A 133 -8.01 -6.43 -7.22
C VAL A 133 -9.13 -6.86 -6.26
N ALA A 134 -9.18 -8.14 -5.90
CA ALA A 134 -10.18 -8.64 -4.93
C ALA A 134 -9.99 -7.99 -3.56
N PHE A 135 -8.76 -7.90 -3.05
CA PHE A 135 -8.48 -7.23 -1.78
C PHE A 135 -8.81 -5.74 -1.85
N PHE A 136 -8.40 -5.06 -2.90
CA PHE A 136 -8.69 -3.64 -3.09
C PHE A 136 -10.20 -3.37 -3.08
N SER A 137 -10.96 -4.09 -3.90
CA SER A 137 -12.39 -3.83 -4.09
C SER A 137 -13.24 -4.24 -2.89
N ARG A 138 -12.91 -5.35 -2.22
CA ARG A 138 -13.74 -5.92 -1.16
C ARG A 138 -13.38 -5.44 0.24
N ASN A 139 -12.10 -5.11 0.47
CA ASN A 139 -11.59 -4.79 1.78
C ASN A 139 -11.09 -3.34 1.89
N PHE A 140 -10.15 -2.96 1.03
CA PHE A 140 -9.51 -1.65 1.14
C PHE A 140 -10.46 -0.50 0.79
N LEU A 141 -11.05 -0.50 -0.40
CA LEU A 141 -11.85 0.62 -0.89
C LEU A 141 -13.07 0.94 -0.01
N PRO A 142 -13.85 -0.04 0.48
CA PRO A 142 -14.93 0.23 1.41
C PRO A 142 -14.44 0.84 2.72
N THR A 143 -13.33 0.32 3.27
CA THR A 143 -12.73 0.83 4.51
C THR A 143 -12.18 2.24 4.32
N PHE A 144 -11.46 2.50 3.24
CA PHE A 144 -10.93 3.80 2.88
C PHE A 144 -12.06 4.84 2.76
N ARG A 145 -13.09 4.53 1.97
CA ARG A 145 -14.26 5.41 1.81
C ARG A 145 -14.92 5.73 3.15
N LYS A 146 -15.20 4.71 3.95
CA LYS A 146 -15.83 4.90 5.26
C LYS A 146 -15.00 5.83 6.15
N ARG A 147 -13.71 5.59 6.29
CA ARG A 147 -12.84 6.40 7.14
C ARG A 147 -12.72 7.85 6.68
N VAL A 148 -12.63 8.08 5.35
CA VAL A 148 -12.58 9.44 4.81
C VAL A 148 -13.92 10.15 5.00
N MET A 149 -15.04 9.46 4.77
CA MET A 149 -16.38 10.02 4.99
C MET A 149 -16.61 10.36 6.47
N ASP A 150 -16.26 9.46 7.38
CA ASP A 150 -16.37 9.72 8.84
C ASP A 150 -15.56 10.95 9.25
N ALA A 151 -14.34 11.08 8.74
CA ALA A 151 -13.46 12.21 9.04
C ALA A 151 -13.88 13.53 8.35
N SER A 152 -14.58 13.46 7.22
CA SER A 152 -15.05 14.63 6.45
C SER A 152 -16.44 15.10 6.84
N GLY A 153 -17.11 14.45 7.80
CA GLY A 153 -18.46 14.79 8.21
C GLY A 153 -19.55 14.28 7.25
N GLY A 154 -19.29 13.13 6.60
CA GLY A 154 -20.28 12.42 5.77
C GLY A 154 -20.32 12.86 4.31
N GLU A 155 -19.32 13.62 3.85
CA GLU A 155 -19.24 14.01 2.44
C GLU A 155 -18.87 12.81 1.55
N ILE A 156 -19.52 12.71 0.39
CA ILE A 156 -19.28 11.63 -0.57
C ILE A 156 -17.89 11.76 -1.19
N LEU A 157 -17.09 10.70 -1.05
CA LEU A 157 -15.79 10.60 -1.69
C LEU A 157 -15.93 10.17 -3.15
N TYR A 158 -15.59 11.04 -4.08
CA TYR A 158 -15.47 10.69 -5.49
C TYR A 158 -14.08 10.09 -5.74
N VAL A 159 -14.05 8.82 -6.08
CA VAL A 159 -12.82 8.09 -6.43
C VAL A 159 -12.83 7.79 -7.92
N THR A 160 -11.75 8.17 -8.57
CA THR A 160 -11.49 7.87 -9.98
C THR A 160 -10.24 7.03 -10.10
#